data_93b67fee521194ec93b28820eaf81889
#
_entry.id   93b67fee521194ec93b28820eaf81889
#
_cell.length_a   1.000
_cell.length_b   1.000
_cell.length_c   1.000
_cell.angle_alpha   90.00
_cell.angle_beta   90.00
_cell.angle_gamma   90.00
#
_symmetry.space_group_name_H-M   'P 1'
#
loop_
_entity.id
_entity.type
_entity.pdbx_description
1 polymer ?
#
loop_
_entity_poly.entity_id
_entity_poly.type
_entity_poly.pdbx_seq_one_letter_code
_entity_poly.pdbx_strand_id
1 'polypeptide(L)'
;DRISSFLSKTSNELGTELESLKMIFEMKKELFYKSNIKGVLAEDEIAEFLNQYFAAKRLKNRVFLSGNNAGNLPKNKTGDIICEVNGAPDLKIAIECKFDKSVRLGDIESKDIFTRKSDTAWSQLIEAQANRDSKVSLIVFDISLVENSILKNFENVGYIPGIGFIAIINSQKGDYTNLSIAYMLARDIALNSKV
;
A
#
# COMPACT_ATOMS: atom_id res chain seq x y z
N ASP A 1 17.75 -51.28 -11.79
CA ASP A 1 18.61 -50.47 -12.64
C ASP A 1 19.31 -49.37 -11.83
N ARG A 2 20.66 -49.39 -11.85
CA ARG A 2 21.48 -48.44 -11.11
C ARG A 2 21.25 -46.99 -11.55
N ILE A 3 21.01 -46.77 -12.83
CA ILE A 3 20.77 -45.42 -13.37
C ILE A 3 19.43 -44.88 -12.88
N SER A 4 18.36 -45.71 -12.93
CA SER A 4 17.06 -45.34 -12.40
C SER A 4 17.11 -45.01 -10.91
N SER A 5 17.81 -45.81 -10.10
CA SER A 5 17.96 -45.58 -8.69
C SER A 5 18.74 -44.29 -8.41
N PHE A 6 19.81 -44.04 -9.16
CA PHE A 6 20.59 -42.82 -9.04
C PHE A 6 19.76 -41.57 -9.41
N LEU A 7 19.03 -41.61 -10.51
CA LEU A 7 18.19 -40.49 -10.94
C LEU A 7 17.07 -40.21 -9.93
N SER A 8 16.43 -41.27 -9.41
CA SER A 8 15.39 -41.12 -8.36
C SER A 8 15.95 -40.49 -7.10
N LYS A 9 17.11 -40.95 -6.64
CA LYS A 9 17.78 -40.44 -5.44
C LYS A 9 18.15 -38.95 -5.63
N THR A 10 18.77 -38.63 -6.76
CA THR A 10 19.17 -37.25 -7.08
C THR A 10 17.97 -36.34 -7.17
N SER A 11 16.89 -36.78 -7.84
CA SER A 11 15.63 -36.05 -7.92
C SER A 11 15.01 -35.77 -6.54
N ASN A 12 15.01 -36.79 -5.65
CA ASN A 12 14.52 -36.62 -4.29
C ASN A 12 15.36 -35.67 -3.46
N GLU A 13 16.69 -35.74 -3.59
CA GLU A 13 17.63 -34.84 -2.89
C GLU A 13 17.40 -33.38 -3.35
N LEU A 14 17.29 -33.13 -4.67
CA LEU A 14 17.01 -31.82 -5.22
C LEU A 14 15.64 -31.30 -4.77
N GLY A 15 14.61 -32.16 -4.76
CA GLY A 15 13.29 -31.79 -4.26
C GLY A 15 13.31 -31.37 -2.80
N THR A 16 14.08 -32.10 -1.96
CA THR A 16 14.25 -31.76 -0.54
C THR A 16 14.97 -30.43 -0.36
N GLU A 17 16.04 -30.17 -1.14
CA GLU A 17 16.76 -28.90 -1.12
C GLU A 17 15.88 -27.73 -1.55
N LEU A 18 15.09 -27.90 -2.61
CA LEU A 18 14.16 -26.89 -3.09
C LEU A 18 13.09 -26.57 -2.04
N GLU A 19 12.56 -27.58 -1.35
CA GLU A 19 11.60 -27.38 -0.26
C GLU A 19 12.24 -26.64 0.92
N SER A 20 13.46 -26.99 1.28
CA SER A 20 14.21 -26.32 2.35
C SER A 20 14.46 -24.85 2.03
N LEU A 21 14.87 -24.55 0.79
CA LEU A 21 15.06 -23.16 0.32
C LEU A 21 13.75 -22.39 0.33
N LYS A 22 12.66 -23.01 -0.09
CA LYS A 22 11.33 -22.41 -0.07
C LYS A 22 10.90 -22.08 1.36
N MET A 23 11.10 -23.00 2.31
CA MET A 23 10.81 -22.77 3.72
C MET A 23 11.62 -21.60 4.29
N ILE A 24 12.94 -21.56 4.01
CA ILE A 24 13.82 -20.47 4.45
C ILE A 24 13.34 -19.14 3.87
N PHE A 25 12.98 -19.12 2.60
CA PHE A 25 12.45 -17.93 1.92
C PHE A 25 11.15 -17.45 2.56
N GLU A 26 10.21 -18.36 2.83
CA GLU A 26 8.94 -18.02 3.49
C GLU A 26 9.16 -17.53 4.93
N MET A 27 10.07 -18.14 5.67
CA MET A 27 10.44 -17.68 7.02
C MET A 27 11.05 -16.29 7.02
N LYS A 28 11.99 -16.02 6.11
CA LYS A 28 12.59 -14.68 5.95
C LYS A 28 11.55 -13.65 5.55
N LYS A 29 10.65 -14.03 4.67
CA LYS A 29 9.52 -13.21 4.26
C LYS A 29 8.63 -12.87 5.44
N GLU A 30 8.25 -13.85 6.27
CA GLU A 30 7.46 -13.61 7.47
C GLU A 30 8.15 -12.69 8.46
N LEU A 31 9.45 -12.91 8.72
CA LEU A 31 10.23 -12.05 9.60
C LEU A 31 10.31 -10.62 9.08
N PHE A 32 10.54 -10.46 7.78
CA PHE A 32 10.53 -9.16 7.12
C PHE A 32 9.17 -8.48 7.27
N TYR A 33 8.08 -9.24 7.05
CA TYR A 33 6.72 -8.73 7.17
C TYR A 33 6.26 -8.43 8.60
N LYS A 34 6.85 -9.06 9.61
CA LYS A 34 6.56 -8.81 11.02
C LYS A 34 7.41 -7.71 11.65
N SER A 35 8.43 -7.24 10.97
CA SER A 35 9.33 -6.21 11.53
C SER A 35 8.83 -4.80 11.24
N ASN A 36 9.00 -3.91 12.22
CA ASN A 36 8.68 -2.49 12.06
C ASN A 36 9.50 -1.81 10.94
N ILE A 37 10.62 -2.41 10.56
CA ILE A 37 11.48 -1.97 9.46
C ILE A 37 10.73 -2.00 8.12
N LYS A 38 9.81 -2.95 7.94
CA LYS A 38 9.05 -3.10 6.72
C LYS A 38 8.15 -1.90 6.41
N GLY A 39 7.51 -1.33 7.42
CA GLY A 39 6.66 -0.17 7.22
C GLY A 39 7.43 1.01 6.61
N VAL A 40 8.62 1.28 7.15
CA VAL A 40 9.51 2.36 6.66
C VAL A 40 10.01 2.06 5.24
N LEU A 41 10.45 0.82 4.98
CA LEU A 41 10.90 0.42 3.65
C LEU A 41 9.77 0.47 2.61
N ALA A 42 8.54 0.13 3.02
CA ALA A 42 7.38 0.19 2.14
C ALA A 42 7.06 1.63 1.70
N GLU A 43 7.12 2.58 2.63
CA GLU A 43 6.91 3.99 2.32
C GLU A 43 7.97 4.50 1.34
N ASP A 44 9.24 4.16 1.57
CA ASP A 44 10.34 4.53 0.69
C ASP A 44 10.19 3.93 -0.70
N GLU A 45 9.83 2.65 -0.79
CA GLU A 45 9.60 1.96 -2.07
C GLU A 45 8.45 2.58 -2.86
N ILE A 46 7.35 2.90 -2.19
CA ILE A 46 6.20 3.55 -2.82
C ILE A 46 6.56 4.95 -3.31
N ALA A 47 7.27 5.72 -2.49
CA ALA A 47 7.73 7.06 -2.86
C ALA A 47 8.68 7.01 -4.06
N GLU A 48 9.61 6.07 -4.07
CA GLU A 48 10.53 5.87 -5.19
C GLU A 48 9.79 5.48 -6.47
N PHE A 49 8.86 4.52 -6.37
CA PHE A 49 8.03 4.15 -7.51
C PHE A 49 7.27 5.34 -8.09
N LEU A 50 6.64 6.14 -7.24
CA LEU A 50 5.89 7.33 -7.67
C LEU A 50 6.80 8.35 -8.35
N ASN A 51 7.98 8.61 -7.81
CA ASN A 51 8.95 9.51 -8.43
C ASN A 51 9.38 9.01 -9.82
N GLN A 52 9.67 7.74 -9.97
CA GLN A 52 10.04 7.13 -11.26
C GLN A 52 8.85 7.18 -12.24
N TYR A 53 7.66 6.89 -11.76
CA TYR A 53 6.44 6.93 -12.57
C TYR A 53 6.15 8.36 -13.07
N PHE A 54 6.26 9.36 -12.19
CA PHE A 54 6.05 10.75 -12.57
C PHE A 54 7.08 11.23 -13.58
N ALA A 55 8.35 10.84 -13.41
CA ALA A 55 9.39 11.15 -14.36
C ALA A 55 9.12 10.52 -15.72
N ALA A 56 8.73 9.24 -15.75
CA ALA A 56 8.42 8.52 -16.99
C ALA A 56 7.23 9.12 -17.73
N LYS A 57 6.22 9.60 -17.02
CA LYS A 57 5.03 10.24 -17.58
C LYS A 57 5.17 11.75 -17.77
N ARG A 58 6.32 12.32 -17.42
CA ARG A 58 6.60 13.76 -17.47
C ARG A 58 5.59 14.59 -16.65
N LEU A 59 5.21 14.05 -15.50
CA LEU A 59 4.32 14.74 -14.54
C LEU A 59 5.17 15.50 -13.54
N LYS A 60 4.81 16.74 -13.25
CA LYS A 60 5.53 17.62 -12.32
C LYS A 60 5.00 17.50 -10.88
N ASN A 61 4.57 16.31 -10.48
CA ASN A 61 4.12 16.08 -9.12
C ASN A 61 5.31 15.96 -8.16
N ARG A 62 5.14 16.41 -6.92
CA ARG A 62 6.15 16.30 -5.87
C ARG A 62 5.73 15.28 -4.84
N VAL A 63 6.66 14.46 -4.38
CA VAL A 63 6.43 13.39 -3.40
C VAL A 63 7.19 13.70 -2.13
N PHE A 64 6.51 13.64 -0.99
CA PHE A 64 7.11 13.85 0.34
C PHE A 64 6.76 12.71 1.28
N LEU A 65 7.74 12.23 2.01
CA LEU A 65 7.53 11.32 3.14
C LEU A 65 7.12 12.13 4.36
N SER A 66 5.98 11.79 4.95
CA SER A 66 5.39 12.54 6.06
C SER A 66 5.01 11.69 7.27
N GLY A 67 5.20 10.38 7.20
CA GLY A 67 4.77 9.44 8.25
C GLY A 67 5.38 9.66 9.63
N ASN A 68 6.52 10.36 9.72
CA ASN A 68 7.17 10.69 11.00
C ASN A 68 6.69 12.01 11.60
N ASN A 69 5.96 12.82 10.84
CA ASN A 69 5.51 14.14 11.26
C ASN A 69 4.01 14.15 11.54
N ALA A 70 3.61 14.76 12.65
CA ALA A 70 2.21 15.00 12.92
C ALA A 70 1.65 16.01 11.90
N GLY A 71 0.42 15.77 11.45
CA GLY A 71 -0.29 16.67 10.56
C GLY A 71 -1.23 17.62 11.30
N ASN A 72 -2.32 18.01 10.66
CA ASN A 72 -3.30 18.97 11.21
C ASN A 72 -4.08 18.42 12.40
N LEU A 73 -4.25 17.11 12.50
CA LEU A 73 -4.90 16.49 13.64
C LEU A 73 -3.89 16.31 14.79
N PRO A 74 -4.26 16.63 16.05
CA PRO A 74 -3.34 16.56 17.18
C PRO A 74 -2.72 15.16 17.34
N LYS A 75 -1.40 15.11 17.35
CA LYS A 75 -0.60 13.89 17.49
C LYS A 75 -0.90 12.78 16.44
N ASN A 76 -1.56 13.13 15.34
CA ASN A 76 -1.92 12.18 14.29
C ASN A 76 -0.87 12.23 13.18
N LYS A 77 -0.36 11.06 12.81
CA LYS A 77 0.64 10.88 11.76
C LYS A 77 0.09 10.19 10.51
N THR A 78 -1.20 9.92 10.47
CA THR A 78 -1.84 9.26 9.32
C THR A 78 -1.61 10.06 8.03
N GLY A 79 -1.35 9.34 6.95
CA GLY A 79 -0.90 9.90 5.69
C GLY A 79 0.64 9.86 5.61
N ASP A 80 1.17 8.70 5.21
CA ASP A 80 2.61 8.42 5.18
C ASP A 80 3.34 9.18 4.10
N ILE A 81 2.65 9.40 2.97
CA ILE A 81 3.19 10.07 1.78
C ILE A 81 2.22 11.17 1.35
N ILE A 82 2.76 12.30 0.98
CA ILE A 82 2.00 13.40 0.38
C ILE A 82 2.50 13.61 -1.04
N CYS A 83 1.58 13.66 -2.00
CA CYS A 83 1.87 14.09 -3.36
C CYS A 83 1.22 15.45 -3.63
N GLU A 84 2.02 16.41 -4.08
CA GLU A 84 1.52 17.70 -4.55
C GLU A 84 1.34 17.65 -6.06
N VAL A 85 0.10 17.71 -6.52
CA VAL A 85 -0.25 17.64 -7.94
C VAL A 85 0.31 18.88 -8.66
N ASN A 86 1.10 18.66 -9.69
CA ASN A 86 1.80 19.72 -10.44
C ASN A 86 2.66 20.63 -9.56
N GLY A 87 3.11 20.11 -8.41
CA GLY A 87 3.88 20.87 -7.43
C GLY A 87 3.07 21.93 -6.67
N ALA A 88 1.74 21.87 -6.75
CA ALA A 88 0.87 22.84 -6.09
C ALA A 88 0.58 22.45 -4.64
N PRO A 89 0.96 23.26 -3.63
CA PRO A 89 0.77 22.93 -2.22
C PRO A 89 -0.68 22.82 -1.78
N ASP A 90 -1.61 23.40 -2.54
CA ASP A 90 -3.05 23.34 -2.29
C ASP A 90 -3.74 22.14 -2.94
N LEU A 91 -3.02 21.36 -3.72
CA LEU A 91 -3.51 20.15 -4.38
C LEU A 91 -2.78 18.91 -3.90
N LYS A 92 -3.09 18.46 -2.71
CA LYS A 92 -2.46 17.31 -2.09
C LYS A 92 -3.29 16.04 -2.28
N ILE A 93 -2.58 14.94 -2.48
CA ILE A 93 -3.09 13.58 -2.37
C ILE A 93 -2.32 12.92 -1.23
N ALA A 94 -3.03 12.46 -0.20
CA ALA A 94 -2.41 11.73 0.90
C ALA A 94 -2.47 10.23 0.64
N ILE A 95 -1.36 9.53 0.91
CA ILE A 95 -1.24 8.09 0.71
C ILE A 95 -0.87 7.45 2.03
N GLU A 96 -1.65 6.46 2.45
CA GLU A 96 -1.40 5.63 3.61
C GLU A 96 -0.93 4.25 3.14
N CYS A 97 0.18 3.76 3.69
CA CYS A 97 0.76 2.47 3.33
C CYS A 97 0.49 1.45 4.43
N LYS A 98 -0.17 0.35 4.10
CA LYS A 98 -0.52 -0.73 5.04
C LYS A 98 0.09 -2.06 4.58
N PHE A 99 1.40 -2.20 4.81
CA PHE A 99 2.16 -3.39 4.45
C PHE A 99 2.49 -4.29 5.64
N ASP A 100 2.35 -3.77 6.85
CA ASP A 100 2.72 -4.44 8.10
C ASP A 100 1.52 -4.94 8.91
N LYS A 101 0.32 -4.50 8.53
CA LYS A 101 -0.92 -4.83 9.26
C LYS A 101 -2.03 -5.21 8.32
N SER A 102 -2.81 -6.19 8.76
CA SER A 102 -4.08 -6.51 8.15
C SER A 102 -5.16 -5.58 8.74
N VAL A 103 -5.81 -4.82 7.89
CA VAL A 103 -6.83 -3.84 8.27
C VAL A 103 -8.12 -4.19 7.55
N ARG A 104 -9.24 -4.20 8.28
CA ARG A 104 -10.56 -4.44 7.68
C ARG A 104 -11.02 -3.23 6.88
N LEU A 105 -11.95 -3.48 5.95
CA LEU A 105 -12.52 -2.41 5.13
C LEU A 105 -13.25 -1.36 5.99
N GLY A 106 -14.12 -1.79 6.88
CA GLY A 106 -15.00 -0.91 7.63
C GLY A 106 -16.10 -0.31 6.75
N ASP A 107 -16.84 0.62 7.29
CA ASP A 107 -17.86 1.41 6.58
C ASP A 107 -18.11 2.73 7.32
N ILE A 108 -18.86 3.65 6.68
CA ILE A 108 -19.16 4.96 7.26
C ILE A 108 -20.14 4.90 8.43
N GLU A 109 -20.96 3.86 8.48
CA GLU A 109 -21.98 3.68 9.51
C GLU A 109 -21.41 2.95 10.73
N SER A 110 -20.23 2.33 10.60
CA SER A 110 -19.61 1.63 11.70
C SER A 110 -19.14 2.62 12.77
N LYS A 111 -19.46 2.30 14.02
CA LYS A 111 -19.01 3.09 15.19
C LYS A 111 -17.49 3.10 15.32
N ASP A 112 -16.79 2.20 14.61
CA ASP A 112 -15.35 2.06 14.63
C ASP A 112 -14.62 3.28 14.05
N ILE A 113 -15.24 4.04 13.15
CA ILE A 113 -14.68 5.28 12.61
C ILE A 113 -14.46 6.32 13.71
N PHE A 114 -15.39 6.40 14.66
CA PHE A 114 -15.37 7.42 15.69
C PHE A 114 -14.81 6.94 17.03
N THR A 115 -14.82 5.65 17.30
CA THR A 115 -14.42 5.08 18.61
C THR A 115 -12.95 4.67 18.69
N ARG A 116 -12.22 4.65 17.59
CA ARG A 116 -10.79 4.26 17.49
C ARG A 116 -10.44 2.91 18.14
N LYS A 117 -11.39 2.01 18.28
CA LYS A 117 -11.13 0.68 18.83
C LYS A 117 -10.35 -0.20 17.86
N SER A 118 -10.47 0.06 16.57
CA SER A 118 -9.68 -0.61 15.52
C SER A 118 -9.60 0.28 14.28
N ASP A 119 -8.43 0.32 13.66
CA ASP A 119 -8.26 0.99 12.38
C ASP A 119 -8.97 0.21 11.28
N THR A 120 -9.64 0.91 10.39
CA THR A 120 -10.24 0.36 9.16
C THR A 120 -9.73 1.15 7.96
N ALA A 121 -9.89 0.60 6.75
CA ALA A 121 -9.52 1.32 5.54
C ALA A 121 -10.30 2.64 5.43
N TRP A 122 -11.59 2.63 5.76
CA TRP A 122 -12.43 3.82 5.79
C TRP A 122 -11.89 4.89 6.75
N SER A 123 -11.61 4.50 8.00
CA SER A 123 -11.11 5.45 9.01
C SER A 123 -9.75 6.02 8.63
N GLN A 124 -8.86 5.20 8.10
CA GLN A 124 -7.53 5.63 7.69
C GLN A 124 -7.57 6.60 6.50
N LEU A 125 -8.46 6.35 5.54
CA LEU A 125 -8.65 7.26 4.40
C LEU A 125 -9.19 8.64 4.86
N ILE A 126 -10.19 8.65 5.73
CA ILE A 126 -10.77 9.88 6.27
C ILE A 126 -9.73 10.64 7.10
N GLU A 127 -9.00 9.94 7.96
CA GLU A 127 -7.96 10.54 8.80
C GLU A 127 -6.82 11.13 7.96
N ALA A 128 -6.35 10.39 6.94
CA ALA A 128 -5.28 10.87 6.07
C ALA A 128 -5.70 12.14 5.33
N GLN A 129 -6.91 12.19 4.81
CA GLN A 129 -7.44 13.36 4.12
C GLN A 129 -7.50 14.58 5.05
N ALA A 130 -8.03 14.41 6.26
CA ALA A 130 -8.16 15.49 7.23
C ALA A 130 -6.80 15.92 7.80
N ASN A 131 -5.94 14.95 8.12
CA ASN A 131 -4.65 15.20 8.76
C ASN A 131 -3.67 15.93 7.84
N ARG A 132 -3.72 15.66 6.54
CA ARG A 132 -2.81 16.24 5.54
C ARG A 132 -3.45 17.35 4.71
N ASP A 133 -4.71 17.68 4.96
CA ASP A 133 -5.47 18.65 4.17
C ASP A 133 -5.43 18.31 2.67
N SER A 134 -5.67 17.05 2.36
CA SER A 134 -5.63 16.55 0.98
C SER A 134 -7.00 16.56 0.34
N LYS A 135 -7.02 16.68 -1.00
CA LYS A 135 -8.26 16.64 -1.78
C LYS A 135 -8.82 15.23 -1.91
N VAL A 136 -7.91 14.25 -1.99
CA VAL A 136 -8.21 12.83 -2.11
C VAL A 136 -7.20 12.06 -1.29
N SER A 137 -7.58 10.94 -0.73
CA SER A 137 -6.66 10.03 -0.06
C SER A 137 -6.63 8.67 -0.75
N LEU A 138 -5.48 7.99 -0.63
CA LEU A 138 -5.27 6.62 -1.07
C LEU A 138 -4.79 5.78 0.10
N ILE A 139 -5.19 4.51 0.11
CA ILE A 139 -4.60 3.51 0.97
C ILE A 139 -4.07 2.37 0.12
N VAL A 140 -2.82 1.96 0.36
CA VAL A 140 -2.12 0.94 -0.42
C VAL A 140 -1.90 -0.28 0.45
N PHE A 141 -2.39 -1.42 -0.02
CA PHE A 141 -2.19 -2.72 0.61
C PHE A 141 -1.28 -3.59 -0.25
N ASP A 142 -0.48 -4.41 0.41
CA ASP A 142 0.23 -5.49 -0.28
C ASP A 142 -0.65 -6.74 -0.31
N ILE A 143 -0.69 -7.42 -1.46
CA ILE A 143 -1.54 -8.61 -1.66
C ILE A 143 -1.26 -9.72 -0.63
N SER A 144 -0.04 -9.77 -0.08
CA SER A 144 0.35 -10.78 0.90
C SER A 144 -0.34 -10.63 2.27
N LEU A 145 -0.84 -9.41 2.59
CA LEU A 145 -1.40 -9.09 3.91
C LEU A 145 -2.79 -8.46 3.87
N VAL A 146 -3.35 -8.27 2.67
CA VAL A 146 -4.66 -7.64 2.55
C VAL A 146 -5.74 -8.55 3.16
N GLU A 147 -6.64 -7.94 3.91
CA GLU A 147 -7.68 -8.67 4.65
C GLU A 147 -8.86 -9.01 3.72
N ASN A 148 -9.55 -10.12 4.02
CA ASN A 148 -10.59 -10.67 3.15
C ASN A 148 -11.77 -9.72 2.91
N SER A 149 -12.14 -8.88 3.87
CA SER A 149 -13.22 -7.91 3.68
C SER A 149 -12.91 -6.92 2.56
N ILE A 150 -11.64 -6.61 2.36
CA ILE A 150 -11.19 -5.75 1.26
C ILE A 150 -11.23 -6.52 -0.06
N LEU A 151 -10.67 -7.73 -0.11
CA LEU A 151 -10.63 -8.56 -1.31
C LEU A 151 -12.01 -8.95 -1.83
N LYS A 152 -13.00 -9.11 -0.96
CA LYS A 152 -14.39 -9.39 -1.36
C LYS A 152 -15.04 -8.24 -2.13
N ASN A 153 -14.61 -7.02 -1.88
CA ASN A 153 -15.18 -5.82 -2.48
C ASN A 153 -14.31 -5.23 -3.58
N PHE A 154 -12.98 -5.38 -3.49
CA PHE A 154 -12.02 -4.78 -4.40
C PHE A 154 -10.92 -5.78 -4.73
N GLU A 155 -10.70 -6.07 -6.01
CA GLU A 155 -9.63 -6.98 -6.44
C GLU A 155 -8.31 -6.24 -6.69
N ASN A 156 -8.37 -5.06 -7.27
CA ASN A 156 -7.21 -4.31 -7.74
C ASN A 156 -7.21 -2.87 -7.24
N VAL A 157 -8.21 -2.11 -7.69
CA VAL A 157 -8.42 -0.72 -7.32
C VAL A 157 -9.87 -0.56 -6.90
N GLY A 158 -10.08 0.05 -5.74
CA GLY A 158 -11.40 0.38 -5.23
C GLY A 158 -11.57 1.88 -5.10
N TYR A 159 -12.77 2.37 -5.40
CA TYR A 159 -13.13 3.76 -5.16
C TYR A 159 -14.24 3.86 -4.12
N ILE A 160 -14.00 4.66 -3.11
CA ILE A 160 -14.98 4.98 -2.08
C ILE A 160 -15.43 6.43 -2.33
N PRO A 161 -16.67 6.62 -2.85
CA PRO A 161 -17.12 7.96 -3.27
C PRO A 161 -17.00 9.02 -2.19
N GLY A 162 -16.40 10.16 -2.55
CA GLY A 162 -16.19 11.29 -1.65
C GLY A 162 -15.05 11.12 -0.65
N ILE A 163 -14.39 9.98 -0.60
CA ILE A 163 -13.34 9.66 0.38
C ILE A 163 -12.01 9.39 -0.30
N GLY A 164 -11.90 8.33 -1.11
CA GLY A 164 -10.63 8.03 -1.75
C GLY A 164 -10.57 6.66 -2.41
N PHE A 165 -9.35 6.18 -2.60
CA PHE A 165 -9.07 4.95 -3.33
C PHE A 165 -8.33 3.92 -2.48
N ILE A 166 -8.59 2.67 -2.79
CA ILE A 166 -7.84 1.52 -2.30
C ILE A 166 -7.06 0.95 -3.49
N ALA A 167 -5.77 0.72 -3.31
CA ALA A 167 -4.94 0.05 -4.30
C ALA A 167 -4.27 -1.17 -3.67
N ILE A 168 -4.38 -2.31 -4.34
CA ILE A 168 -3.76 -3.57 -3.90
C ILE A 168 -2.61 -3.86 -4.86
N ILE A 169 -1.40 -3.88 -4.32
CA ILE A 169 -0.17 -4.09 -5.10
C ILE A 169 0.48 -5.42 -4.75
N ASN A 170 1.44 -5.83 -5.55
CA ASN A 170 2.29 -6.98 -5.28
C ASN A 170 3.74 -6.51 -5.19
N SER A 171 4.19 -6.16 -3.98
CA SER A 171 5.54 -5.64 -3.74
C SER A 171 6.62 -6.68 -4.03
N GLN A 172 6.32 -7.96 -3.80
CA GLN A 172 7.23 -9.07 -4.06
C GLN A 172 7.61 -9.21 -5.54
N LYS A 173 6.62 -8.99 -6.43
CA LYS A 173 6.82 -9.03 -7.88
C LYS A 173 7.19 -7.66 -8.47
N GLY A 174 7.29 -6.63 -7.66
CA GLY A 174 7.50 -5.27 -8.13
C GLY A 174 6.34 -4.74 -8.97
N ASP A 175 5.14 -5.25 -8.77
CA ASP A 175 3.95 -4.84 -9.54
C ASP A 175 3.17 -3.77 -8.77
N TYR A 176 3.36 -2.53 -9.16
CA TYR A 176 2.70 -1.35 -8.62
C TYR A 176 1.65 -0.76 -9.57
N THR A 177 1.21 -1.53 -10.57
CA THR A 177 0.27 -1.05 -11.61
C THR A 177 -1.00 -0.47 -11.00
N ASN A 178 -1.57 -1.14 -10.01
CA ASN A 178 -2.81 -0.69 -9.37
C ASN A 178 -2.64 0.64 -8.63
N LEU A 179 -1.48 0.88 -8.04
CA LEU A 179 -1.17 2.17 -7.44
C LEU A 179 -1.12 3.28 -8.49
N SER A 180 -0.49 3.04 -9.63
CA SER A 180 -0.44 4.03 -10.71
C SER A 180 -1.82 4.38 -11.24
N ILE A 181 -2.70 3.40 -11.38
CA ILE A 181 -4.09 3.61 -11.80
C ILE A 181 -4.85 4.44 -10.76
N ALA A 182 -4.80 4.04 -9.50
CA ALA A 182 -5.47 4.74 -8.40
C ALA A 182 -4.96 6.19 -8.27
N TYR A 183 -3.66 6.38 -8.39
CA TYR A 183 -3.05 7.71 -8.31
C TYR A 183 -3.56 8.62 -9.45
N MET A 184 -3.58 8.14 -10.69
CA MET A 184 -4.03 8.95 -11.83
C MET A 184 -5.51 9.33 -11.71
N LEU A 185 -6.35 8.42 -11.21
CA LEU A 185 -7.74 8.72 -10.94
C LEU A 185 -7.88 9.75 -9.81
N ALA A 186 -7.13 9.61 -8.75
CA ALA A 186 -7.11 10.57 -7.64
C ALA A 186 -6.61 11.94 -8.09
N ARG A 187 -5.60 11.98 -8.94
CA ARG A 187 -5.07 13.21 -9.54
C ARG A 187 -6.14 13.94 -10.34
N ASP A 188 -6.88 13.22 -11.16
CA ASP A 188 -7.98 13.82 -11.96
C ASP A 188 -9.05 14.42 -11.06
N ILE A 189 -9.43 13.74 -9.98
CA ILE A 189 -10.37 14.29 -9.00
C ILE A 189 -9.81 15.55 -8.34
N ALA A 190 -8.56 15.53 -7.92
CA ALA A 190 -7.91 16.68 -7.27
C ALA A 190 -7.86 17.89 -8.21
N LEU A 191 -7.51 17.69 -9.46
CA LEU A 191 -7.49 18.77 -10.48
C LEU A 191 -8.87 19.33 -10.73
N ASN A 192 -9.90 18.50 -10.81
CA ASN A 192 -11.29 18.94 -11.04
C ASN A 192 -11.90 19.60 -9.81
N SER A 193 -11.33 19.43 -8.63
CA SER A 193 -11.81 20.08 -7.40
C SER A 193 -11.55 21.59 -7.34
N LYS A 194 -10.79 22.12 -8.28
CA LYS A 194 -10.50 23.58 -8.38
C LYS A 194 -11.62 24.41 -9.01
N VAL A 195 -12.61 23.76 -9.52
CA VAL A 195 -13.72 24.46 -10.22
C VAL A 195 -14.77 24.94 -9.23
#